data_60397f9a0c8ac52a1ed3fce17eca793e
#
_entry.id   60397f9a0c8ac52a1ed3fce17eca793e
#
_cell.length_a   1.000
_cell.length_b   1.000
_cell.length_c   1.000
_cell.angle_alpha   90.00
_cell.angle_beta   90.00
_cell.angle_gamma   90.00
#
_symmetry.space_group_name_H-M   'P 1'
#
loop_
_entity.id
_entity.type
_entity.pdbx_description
1 polymer ?
#
loop_
_entity_poly.entity_id
_entity_poly.type
_entity_poly.pdbx_seq_one_letter_code
_entity_poly.pdbx_strand_id
1 'polypeptide(L)'
;MEWSFFFRQLEAGMLIDETCFYFSDDPTEEEHYLGYLPEYEKPYWAGYCDIEDGCEFKTADELVNAPIYDGKSLKSRWDKVVIVSIEGLDRDDWMQCCRHV
;
A
#
# COMPACT_ATOMS: atom_id res chain seq x y z
N MET A 1 2.22 12.63 -1.37
CA MET A 1 0.89 12.17 -1.82
C MET A 1 -0.09 12.20 -0.68
N GLU A 2 -1.24 12.78 -0.92
CA GLU A 2 -2.30 12.86 0.08
C GLU A 2 -2.87 11.48 0.38
N TRP A 3 -3.12 11.21 1.66
CA TRP A 3 -3.70 9.93 2.09
C TRP A 3 -5.02 9.62 1.38
N SER A 4 -5.91 10.61 1.29
CA SER A 4 -7.22 10.40 0.68
C SER A 4 -7.14 10.00 -0.78
N PHE A 5 -6.15 10.51 -1.52
CA PHE A 5 -5.93 10.14 -2.92
C PHE A 5 -5.52 8.68 -3.03
N PHE A 6 -4.51 8.26 -2.25
CA PHE A 6 -4.02 6.89 -2.25
C PHE A 6 -5.11 5.91 -1.83
N PHE A 7 -5.78 6.20 -0.72
CA PHE A 7 -6.81 5.31 -0.17
C PHE A 7 -7.96 5.13 -1.15
N ARG A 8 -8.38 6.18 -1.84
CA ARG A 8 -9.45 6.10 -2.82
C ARG A 8 -9.09 5.16 -3.97
N GLN A 9 -7.86 5.24 -4.45
CA GLN A 9 -7.37 4.34 -5.51
C GLN A 9 -7.30 2.90 -5.01
N LEU A 10 -6.81 2.70 -3.80
CA LEU A 10 -6.72 1.38 -3.19
C LEU A 10 -8.13 0.78 -3.01
N GLU A 11 -9.05 1.54 -2.46
CA GLU A 11 -10.42 1.08 -2.22
C GLU A 11 -11.12 0.72 -3.51
N ALA A 12 -10.91 1.50 -4.57
CA ALA A 12 -11.46 1.24 -5.89
C ALA A 12 -10.76 0.09 -6.62
N GLY A 13 -9.57 -0.30 -6.17
CA GLY A 13 -8.80 -1.35 -6.81
C GLY A 13 -8.31 -0.98 -8.20
N MET A 14 -8.10 0.30 -8.46
CA MET A 14 -7.73 0.80 -9.79
C MET A 14 -6.27 1.19 -9.84
N LEU A 15 -5.51 0.54 -10.72
CA LEU A 15 -4.08 0.81 -10.94
C LEU A 15 -3.27 0.78 -9.64
N ILE A 16 -3.55 -0.19 -8.77
CA ILE A 16 -2.99 -0.20 -7.42
C ILE A 16 -2.40 -1.55 -7.03
N ASP A 17 -2.36 -2.51 -7.94
CA ASP A 17 -1.72 -3.78 -7.63
C ASP A 17 -0.21 -3.55 -7.49
N GLU A 18 0.40 -4.22 -6.51
CA GLU A 18 1.83 -4.18 -6.23
C GLU A 18 2.40 -2.77 -6.01
N THR A 19 2.05 -2.21 -4.86
CA THR A 19 2.67 -0.98 -4.36
C THR A 19 3.87 -1.34 -3.50
N CYS A 20 5.03 -0.77 -3.82
CA CYS A 20 6.26 -0.93 -3.05
C CYS A 20 6.57 0.38 -2.33
N PHE A 21 6.85 0.31 -1.03
CA PHE A 21 7.12 1.49 -0.22
C PHE A 21 8.05 1.16 0.95
N TYR A 22 8.62 2.18 1.55
CA TYR A 22 9.35 2.06 2.82
C TYR A 22 9.01 3.25 3.72
N PHE A 23 9.42 3.17 4.98
CA PHE A 23 9.18 4.24 5.94
C PHE A 23 10.45 5.08 6.11
N SER A 24 10.32 6.40 5.99
CA SER A 24 11.46 7.31 6.04
C SER A 24 12.18 7.32 7.39
N ASP A 25 11.51 6.88 8.46
CA ASP A 25 12.09 6.77 9.80
C ASP A 25 12.76 5.42 10.05
N ASP A 26 12.78 4.51 9.06
CA ASP A 26 13.49 3.24 9.14
C ASP A 26 14.87 3.40 8.50
N PRO A 27 15.96 3.33 9.29
CA PRO A 27 17.32 3.51 8.75
C PRO A 27 17.74 2.41 7.78
N THR A 28 17.09 1.24 7.80
CA THR A 28 17.39 0.14 6.86
C THR A 28 16.65 0.29 5.53
N GLU A 29 15.66 1.16 5.46
CA GLU A 29 14.82 1.35 4.29
C GLU A 29 14.21 0.04 3.80
N GLU A 30 13.76 -0.81 4.74
CA GLU A 30 13.12 -2.08 4.40
C GLU A 30 11.88 -1.85 3.56
N GLU A 31 11.82 -2.51 2.40
CA GLU A 31 10.71 -2.37 1.48
C GLU A 31 9.55 -3.26 1.88
N HIS A 32 8.35 -2.72 1.74
CA HIS A 32 7.09 -3.40 2.00
C HIS A 32 6.25 -3.38 0.73
N TYR A 33 5.36 -4.36 0.60
CA TYR A 33 4.51 -4.48 -0.58
C TYR A 33 3.06 -4.62 -0.15
N LEU A 34 2.17 -4.03 -0.92
CA LEU A 34 0.73 -4.25 -0.78
C LEU A 34 0.09 -4.20 -2.17
N GLY A 35 -1.13 -4.69 -2.26
CA GLY A 35 -1.80 -4.67 -3.54
C GLY A 35 -3.24 -5.18 -3.47
N TYR A 36 -3.81 -5.34 -4.65
CA TYR A 36 -5.20 -5.74 -4.84
C TYR A 36 -5.29 -6.77 -5.98
N LEU A 37 -5.79 -7.96 -5.66
CA LEU A 37 -5.99 -9.05 -6.62
C LEU A 37 -7.46 -9.48 -6.57
N PRO A 38 -8.30 -8.95 -7.47
CA PRO A 38 -9.76 -9.08 -7.37
C PRO A 38 -10.29 -10.52 -7.50
N GLU A 39 -9.49 -11.45 -8.02
CA GLU A 39 -9.89 -12.84 -8.17
C GLU A 39 -9.93 -13.62 -6.85
N TYR A 40 -9.41 -13.07 -5.76
CA TYR A 40 -9.38 -13.74 -4.46
C TYR A 40 -10.48 -13.25 -3.54
N GLU A 41 -10.93 -14.12 -2.63
CA GLU A 41 -11.95 -13.77 -1.63
C GLU A 41 -11.51 -12.63 -0.73
N LYS A 42 -10.22 -12.61 -0.37
CA LYS A 42 -9.60 -11.51 0.36
C LYS A 42 -8.63 -10.83 -0.58
N PRO A 43 -9.09 -9.86 -1.37
CA PRO A 43 -8.30 -9.32 -2.48
C PRO A 43 -7.18 -8.37 -2.09
N TYR A 44 -7.24 -7.78 -0.89
CA TYR A 44 -6.23 -6.83 -0.44
C TYR A 44 -5.14 -7.57 0.32
N TRP A 45 -3.90 -7.49 -0.17
CA TRP A 45 -2.78 -8.23 0.40
C TRP A 45 -1.65 -7.33 0.86
N ALA A 46 -0.89 -7.79 1.85
CA ALA A 46 0.33 -7.13 2.32
C ALA A 46 1.43 -8.17 2.46
N GLY A 47 2.64 -7.82 1.97
CA GLY A 47 3.82 -8.66 2.09
C GLY A 47 4.97 -7.88 2.71
N TYR A 48 5.93 -8.61 3.29
CA TYR A 48 7.07 -8.01 3.98
C TYR A 48 6.60 -7.06 5.08
N CYS A 49 5.82 -7.59 5.99
CA CYS A 49 5.29 -6.89 7.15
C CYS A 49 5.55 -7.73 8.40
N ASP A 50 4.95 -7.37 9.55
CA ASP A 50 5.13 -8.10 10.80
C ASP A 50 4.63 -9.55 10.74
N ILE A 51 3.72 -9.83 9.80
CA ILE A 51 3.16 -11.18 9.63
C ILE A 51 4.04 -11.95 8.66
N GLU A 52 4.62 -13.05 9.13
CA GLU A 52 5.42 -13.95 8.29
C GLU A 52 4.54 -14.47 7.14
N ASP A 53 5.09 -14.46 5.92
CA ASP A 53 4.39 -14.85 4.68
C ASP A 53 3.27 -13.88 4.26
N GLY A 54 3.13 -12.75 4.96
CA GLY A 54 2.15 -11.74 4.62
C GLY A 54 0.75 -12.04 5.14
N CYS A 55 -0.21 -11.24 4.72
CA CYS A 55 -1.61 -11.39 5.14
C CYS A 55 -2.55 -10.80 4.08
N GLU A 56 -3.83 -11.14 4.21
CA GLU A 56 -4.86 -10.75 3.25
C GLU A 56 -6.08 -10.23 3.99
N PHE A 57 -6.82 -9.33 3.33
CA PHE A 57 -7.99 -8.66 3.91
C PHE A 57 -9.10 -8.55 2.88
N LYS A 58 -10.34 -8.48 3.35
CA LYS A 58 -11.52 -8.33 2.50
C LYS A 58 -11.70 -6.92 1.98
N THR A 59 -11.28 -5.92 2.76
CA THR A 59 -11.48 -4.51 2.41
C THR A 59 -10.18 -3.72 2.53
N ALA A 60 -10.11 -2.62 1.78
CA ALA A 60 -8.98 -1.70 1.89
C ALA A 60 -8.88 -1.10 3.29
N ASP A 61 -10.03 -0.81 3.92
CA ASP A 61 -10.07 -0.27 5.27
C ASP A 61 -9.41 -1.21 6.27
N GLU A 62 -9.68 -2.51 6.18
CA GLU A 62 -9.03 -3.50 7.04
C GLU A 62 -7.51 -3.52 6.83
N LEU A 63 -7.07 -3.50 5.58
CA LEU A 63 -5.63 -3.50 5.27
C LEU A 63 -4.92 -2.30 5.88
N VAL A 64 -5.44 -1.09 5.67
CA VAL A 64 -4.73 0.13 6.07
C VAL A 64 -4.79 0.38 7.58
N ASN A 65 -5.73 -0.24 8.29
CA ASN A 65 -5.86 -0.12 9.74
C ASN A 65 -5.19 -1.28 10.50
N ALA A 66 -4.74 -2.31 9.82
CA ALA A 66 -4.08 -3.46 10.47
C ALA A 66 -2.73 -3.04 11.06
N PRO A 67 -2.44 -3.42 12.32
CA PRO A 67 -1.19 -3.03 13.00
C PRO A 67 -0.04 -3.98 12.62
N ILE A 68 0.36 -3.97 11.35
CA ILE A 68 1.31 -4.93 10.76
C ILE A 68 2.66 -4.32 10.37
N TYR A 69 2.93 -3.08 10.78
CA TYR A 69 4.20 -2.39 10.49
C TYR A 69 4.81 -1.92 11.82
N ASP A 70 5.57 -2.79 12.47
CA ASP A 70 6.11 -2.59 13.82
C ASP A 70 4.99 -2.30 14.83
N GLY A 71 3.89 -3.05 14.71
CA GLY A 71 2.73 -2.92 15.57
C GLY A 71 1.86 -1.71 15.28
N LYS A 72 2.10 -1.01 14.17
CA LYS A 72 1.34 0.18 13.77
C LYS A 72 0.71 -0.02 12.41
N SER A 73 -0.33 0.76 12.10
CA SER A 73 -1.02 0.68 10.82
C SER A 73 -0.37 1.56 9.77
N LEU A 74 -0.57 1.22 8.51
CA LEU A 74 -0.14 2.04 7.38
C LEU A 74 -0.74 3.45 7.48
N LYS A 75 -2.04 3.53 7.77
CA LYS A 75 -2.74 4.81 7.89
C LYS A 75 -2.09 5.71 8.94
N SER A 76 -1.76 5.15 10.11
CA SER A 76 -1.16 5.92 11.20
C SER A 76 0.25 6.41 10.89
N ARG A 77 0.94 5.72 9.98
CA ARG A 77 2.33 6.03 9.61
C ARG A 77 2.44 6.67 8.23
N TRP A 78 1.33 7.10 7.64
CA TRP A 78 1.35 7.59 6.26
C TRP A 78 2.31 8.76 6.02
N ASP A 79 2.49 9.63 7.00
CA ASP A 79 3.42 10.76 6.90
C ASP A 79 4.89 10.34 6.78
N LYS A 80 5.20 9.07 7.07
CA LYS A 80 6.55 8.51 6.93
C LYS A 80 6.70 7.63 5.69
N VAL A 81 5.64 7.41 4.94
CA VAL A 81 5.68 6.53 3.76
C VAL A 81 6.38 7.20 2.59
N VAL A 82 7.33 6.46 2.00
CA VAL A 82 7.99 6.84 0.75
C VAL A 82 7.62 5.80 -0.29
N ILE A 83 6.92 6.20 -1.32
CA ILE A 83 6.52 5.30 -2.41
C ILE A 83 7.73 5.06 -3.32
N VAL A 84 8.08 3.80 -3.50
CA VAL A 84 9.13 3.40 -4.44
C VAL A 84 8.51 3.22 -5.83
N SER A 85 7.43 2.45 -5.91
CA SER A 85 6.73 2.23 -7.18
C SER A 85 5.30 1.78 -6.93
N ILE A 86 4.42 2.07 -7.87
CA ILE A 86 3.06 1.52 -7.91
C ILE A 86 2.84 1.07 -9.35
N GLU A 87 2.49 -0.21 -9.53
CA GLU A 87 2.31 -0.80 -10.87
C GLU A 87 3.57 -0.63 -11.74
N GLY A 88 4.75 -0.65 -11.13
CA GLY A 88 6.02 -0.47 -11.84
C GLY A 88 6.35 0.97 -12.21
N LEU A 89 5.50 1.92 -11.85
CA LEU A 89 5.70 3.35 -12.11
C LEU A 89 6.17 4.07 -10.85
N ASP A 90 6.96 5.14 -11.01
CA ASP A 90 7.25 5.98 -9.88
C ASP A 90 5.99 6.75 -9.44
N ARG A 91 6.04 7.37 -8.25
CA ARG A 91 4.89 8.04 -7.67
C ARG A 91 4.26 9.07 -8.62
N ASP A 92 5.08 9.92 -9.23
CA ASP A 92 4.57 11.03 -10.04
C ASP A 92 3.94 10.52 -11.35
N ASP A 93 4.57 9.55 -12.00
CA ASP A 93 4.02 8.92 -13.20
C ASP A 93 2.71 8.19 -12.89
N TRP A 94 2.65 7.49 -11.76
CA TRP A 94 1.43 6.81 -11.34
C TRP A 94 0.30 7.80 -11.07
N MET A 95 0.58 8.89 -10.37
CA MET A 95 -0.43 9.91 -10.09
C MET A 95 -0.97 10.52 -11.38
N GLN A 96 -0.10 10.72 -12.36
CA GLN A 96 -0.50 11.24 -13.66
C GLN A 96 -1.41 10.25 -14.40
N CYS A 97 -1.08 8.97 -14.38
CA CYS A 97 -1.93 7.93 -14.96
C CYS A 97 -3.31 7.92 -14.31
N CYS A 98 -3.37 8.04 -12.99
CA CYS A 98 -4.65 8.05 -12.26
C CYS A 98 -5.53 9.24 -12.65
N ARG A 99 -4.95 10.37 -12.98
CA ARG A 99 -5.68 11.56 -13.38
C ARG A 99 -6.28 11.49 -14.78
N HIS A 100 -5.77 10.57 -15.60
CA HIS A 100 -6.20 10.42 -17.00
C HIS A 100 -7.07 9.17 -17.22
N VAL A 101 -7.49 8.52 -16.16
CA VAL A 101 -8.32 7.32 -16.23
C VAL A 101 -9.77 7.65 -15.95
#